data_d55ee496f7dc963714700e64c2512992
#
_entry.id   d55ee496f7dc963714700e64c2512992
#
_cell.length_a   1.000
_cell.length_b   1.000
_cell.length_c   1.000
_cell.angle_alpha   90.00
_cell.angle_beta   90.00
_cell.angle_gamma   90.00
#
_symmetry.space_group_name_H-M   'P 1'
#
loop_
_entity.id
_entity.type
_entity.pdbx_description
1 polymer ?
#
loop_
_entity_poly.entity_id
_entity_poly.type
_entity_poly.pdbx_seq_one_letter_code
_entity_poly.pdbx_strand_id
1 'polypeptide(L)'
;MEHALHAIWQRVLDRQDIDSNASFFALGGTSLDTIRVKGDIKRQLGLEIDITDLFKYPTLTALAHFLDTAVSPEDAIPTRAVVYSDMPVAIVGMAGRFPGAANIAALWTLVVGGESGLTLFSDEELRAHGVTPDTLKQANYIKTKGIVDDHEWFDADFFGYTPNEAECMDPQIRLLHQCCWQTLEHAGCDPATFTGAIGIYAGLLTSPHWLNAVMQDTTDSTALYKASILNIHSVTALIAHALNLTGPAVTLDTACSTSAVAIHQACIA
;
A
#
# COMPACT_ATOMS: atom_id res chain seq x y z
N MET A 1 2.79 -35.58 8.44
CA MET A 1 2.82 -34.12 8.22
C MET A 1 1.51 -33.46 8.68
N GLU A 2 0.37 -33.89 8.19
CA GLU A 2 -0.95 -33.25 8.42
C GLU A 2 -1.31 -33.03 9.91
N HIS A 3 -1.06 -34.01 10.78
CA HIS A 3 -1.35 -33.88 12.21
C HIS A 3 -0.55 -32.74 12.90
N ALA A 4 0.69 -32.55 12.51
CA ALA A 4 1.52 -31.47 13.06
C ALA A 4 1.06 -30.09 12.56
N LEU A 5 0.69 -29.99 11.29
CA LEU A 5 0.11 -28.77 10.71
C LEU A 5 -1.23 -28.43 11.34
N HIS A 6 -2.06 -29.43 11.64
CA HIS A 6 -3.34 -29.25 12.32
C HIS A 6 -3.16 -28.60 13.69
N ALA A 7 -2.18 -29.08 14.50
CA ALA A 7 -1.88 -28.47 15.78
C ALA A 7 -1.37 -27.01 15.67
N ILE A 8 -0.58 -26.73 14.62
CA ILE A 8 -0.11 -25.35 14.34
C ILE A 8 -1.29 -24.45 14.01
N TRP A 9 -2.19 -24.88 13.13
CA TRP A 9 -3.35 -24.08 12.73
C TRP A 9 -4.33 -23.87 13.89
N GLN A 10 -4.61 -24.90 14.70
CA GLN A 10 -5.44 -24.77 15.91
C GLN A 10 -4.94 -23.65 16.81
N ARG A 11 -3.62 -23.59 17.04
CA ARG A 11 -3.02 -22.59 17.89
C ARG A 11 -3.03 -21.19 17.27
N VAL A 12 -2.73 -21.08 15.96
CA VAL A 12 -2.63 -19.78 15.28
C VAL A 12 -4.00 -19.17 15.09
N LEU A 13 -5.03 -19.99 14.78
CA LEU A 13 -6.41 -19.57 14.56
C LEU A 13 -7.25 -19.52 15.85
N ASP A 14 -6.69 -19.97 16.97
CA ASP A 14 -7.39 -20.13 18.25
C ASP A 14 -8.71 -20.92 18.11
N ARG A 15 -8.65 -22.04 17.37
CA ARG A 15 -9.80 -22.91 17.08
C ARG A 15 -9.47 -24.37 17.34
N GLN A 16 -10.41 -25.11 17.92
CA GLN A 16 -10.26 -26.56 18.14
C GLN A 16 -10.74 -27.39 16.94
N ASP A 17 -11.74 -26.88 16.23
CA ASP A 17 -12.33 -27.56 15.08
C ASP A 17 -11.78 -26.96 13.78
N ILE A 18 -10.92 -27.71 13.10
CA ILE A 18 -10.28 -27.34 11.84
C ILE A 18 -10.60 -28.43 10.81
N ASP A 19 -11.39 -28.08 9.81
CA ASP A 19 -11.59 -28.93 8.64
C ASP A 19 -10.34 -28.90 7.76
N SER A 20 -9.71 -30.07 7.55
CA SER A 20 -8.47 -30.21 6.76
C SER A 20 -8.61 -29.78 5.29
N ASN A 21 -9.84 -29.74 4.77
CA ASN A 21 -10.13 -29.32 3.40
C ASN A 21 -10.60 -27.87 3.30
N ALA A 22 -10.89 -27.21 4.41
CA ALA A 22 -11.21 -25.81 4.42
C ALA A 22 -9.95 -24.94 4.22
N SER A 23 -10.10 -23.83 3.48
CA SER A 23 -9.01 -22.87 3.31
C SER A 23 -8.66 -22.20 4.64
N PHE A 24 -7.38 -22.01 4.92
CA PHE A 24 -6.85 -21.25 6.05
C PHE A 24 -7.56 -19.89 6.22
N PHE A 25 -7.76 -19.21 5.11
CA PHE A 25 -8.40 -17.89 5.07
C PHE A 25 -9.93 -17.98 5.32
N ALA A 26 -10.58 -19.03 4.83
CA ALA A 26 -12.01 -19.28 5.12
C ALA A 26 -12.25 -19.63 6.59
N LEU A 27 -11.24 -20.21 7.26
CA LEU A 27 -11.28 -20.47 8.70
C LEU A 27 -11.01 -19.24 9.57
N GLY A 28 -10.75 -18.08 8.96
CA GLY A 28 -10.50 -16.80 9.62
C GLY A 28 -9.04 -16.39 9.71
N GLY A 29 -8.12 -17.14 9.09
CA GLY A 29 -6.71 -16.80 9.02
C GLY A 29 -6.45 -15.53 8.21
N THR A 30 -5.53 -14.71 8.69
CA THR A 30 -5.11 -13.47 8.06
C THR A 30 -3.71 -13.62 7.44
N SER A 31 -3.33 -12.66 6.58
CA SER A 31 -1.95 -12.60 6.05
C SER A 31 -0.88 -12.50 7.15
N LEU A 32 -1.23 -11.89 8.29
CA LEU A 32 -0.32 -11.83 9.44
C LEU A 32 -0.16 -13.21 10.11
N ASP A 33 -1.22 -13.99 10.14
CA ASP A 33 -1.20 -15.33 10.70
C ASP A 33 -0.39 -16.30 9.83
N THR A 34 -0.28 -16.07 8.52
CA THR A 34 0.60 -16.87 7.65
C THR A 34 2.08 -16.75 8.07
N ILE A 35 2.50 -15.58 8.57
CA ILE A 35 3.86 -15.39 9.11
C ILE A 35 4.08 -16.24 10.36
N ARG A 36 3.07 -16.32 11.23
CA ARG A 36 3.09 -17.15 12.44
C ARG A 36 3.15 -18.63 12.08
N VAL A 37 2.32 -19.07 11.13
CA VAL A 37 2.33 -20.44 10.62
C VAL A 37 3.69 -20.80 10.05
N LYS A 38 4.28 -19.97 9.19
CA LYS A 38 5.65 -20.16 8.65
C LYS A 38 6.68 -20.33 9.77
N GLY A 39 6.65 -19.43 10.75
CA GLY A 39 7.57 -19.48 11.90
C GLY A 39 7.42 -20.74 12.75
N ASP A 40 6.20 -21.23 12.91
CA ASP A 40 5.90 -22.44 13.66
C ASP A 40 6.27 -23.71 12.91
N ILE A 41 6.06 -23.75 11.59
CA ILE A 41 6.52 -24.85 10.73
C ILE A 41 8.06 -24.96 10.80
N LYS A 42 8.78 -23.83 10.67
CA LYS A 42 10.24 -23.84 10.80
C LYS A 42 10.71 -24.34 12.17
N ARG A 43 10.06 -23.89 13.24
CA ARG A 43 10.44 -24.20 14.62
C ARG A 43 10.15 -25.66 15.02
N GLN A 44 9.00 -26.20 14.59
CA GLN A 44 8.51 -27.51 15.04
C GLN A 44 8.86 -28.63 14.08
N LEU A 45 8.89 -28.36 12.78
CA LEU A 45 9.11 -29.36 11.74
C LEU A 45 10.50 -29.23 11.09
N GLY A 46 11.23 -28.14 11.36
CA GLY A 46 12.53 -27.86 10.74
C GLY A 46 12.44 -27.56 9.23
N LEU A 47 11.23 -27.38 8.70
CA LEU A 47 10.99 -27.13 7.28
C LEU A 47 10.93 -25.63 7.00
N GLU A 48 11.52 -25.24 5.88
CA GLU A 48 11.47 -23.87 5.40
C GLU A 48 10.49 -23.76 4.23
N ILE A 49 9.48 -22.88 4.37
CA ILE A 49 8.47 -22.61 3.35
C ILE A 49 8.42 -21.13 3.05
N ASP A 50 7.98 -20.77 1.87
CA ASP A 50 7.65 -19.38 1.58
C ASP A 50 6.21 -19.03 2.00
N ILE A 51 5.99 -17.76 2.35
CA ILE A 51 4.64 -17.29 2.69
C ILE A 51 3.69 -17.52 1.50
N THR A 52 4.18 -17.39 0.27
CA THR A 52 3.44 -17.66 -0.95
C THR A 52 2.94 -19.11 -1.06
N ASP A 53 3.61 -20.07 -0.43
CA ASP A 53 3.18 -21.46 -0.46
C ASP A 53 1.89 -21.67 0.33
N LEU A 54 1.65 -20.90 1.41
CA LEU A 54 0.39 -20.92 2.14
C LEU A 54 -0.78 -20.37 1.31
N PHE A 55 -0.52 -19.50 0.34
CA PHE A 55 -1.54 -19.04 -0.60
C PHE A 55 -1.77 -20.01 -1.75
N LYS A 56 -0.74 -20.73 -2.19
CA LYS A 56 -0.86 -21.76 -3.23
C LYS A 56 -1.52 -23.04 -2.70
N TYR A 57 -1.23 -23.40 -1.46
CA TYR A 57 -1.73 -24.58 -0.79
C TYR A 57 -2.53 -24.19 0.47
N PRO A 58 -3.72 -23.58 0.29
CA PRO A 58 -4.42 -22.91 1.39
C PRO A 58 -5.18 -23.88 2.32
N THR A 59 -5.16 -25.18 2.07
CA THR A 59 -5.79 -26.19 2.94
C THR A 59 -4.74 -27.06 3.64
N LEU A 60 -5.08 -27.62 4.81
CA LEU A 60 -4.16 -28.51 5.54
C LEU A 60 -3.71 -29.68 4.69
N THR A 61 -4.64 -30.33 4.00
CA THR A 61 -4.37 -31.47 3.14
C THR A 61 -3.42 -31.10 2.00
N ALA A 62 -3.65 -29.97 1.32
CA ALA A 62 -2.80 -29.52 0.22
C ALA A 62 -1.40 -29.11 0.71
N LEU A 63 -1.31 -28.40 1.84
CA LEU A 63 -0.04 -27.98 2.42
C LEU A 63 0.76 -29.18 2.94
N ALA A 64 0.11 -30.16 3.57
CA ALA A 64 0.76 -31.38 4.02
C ALA A 64 1.34 -32.17 2.85
N HIS A 65 0.56 -32.35 1.77
CA HIS A 65 1.02 -33.01 0.55
C HIS A 65 2.21 -32.28 -0.08
N PHE A 66 2.15 -30.96 -0.16
CA PHE A 66 3.28 -30.15 -0.64
C PHE A 66 4.54 -30.38 0.20
N LEU A 67 4.44 -30.33 1.53
CA LEU A 67 5.58 -30.52 2.43
C LEU A 67 6.12 -31.95 2.42
N ASP A 68 5.27 -32.95 2.22
CA ASP A 68 5.69 -34.34 2.09
C ASP A 68 6.39 -34.65 0.75
N THR A 69 6.02 -33.91 -0.32
CA THR A 69 6.59 -34.03 -1.66
C THR A 69 7.79 -33.12 -1.90
N ALA A 70 7.90 -32.00 -1.19
CA ALA A 70 8.99 -31.01 -1.31
C ALA A 70 10.39 -31.56 -0.89
N VAL A 71 10.48 -32.84 -0.50
CA VAL A 71 11.75 -33.52 -0.25
C VAL A 71 12.49 -33.89 -1.55
N SER A 72 11.90 -33.69 -2.72
CA SER A 72 12.56 -33.89 -4.02
C SER A 72 12.71 -32.58 -4.78
N PRO A 73 13.94 -32.17 -5.15
CA PRO A 73 14.19 -30.89 -5.84
C PRO A 73 13.75 -30.84 -7.31
N GLU A 74 13.05 -31.86 -7.81
CA GLU A 74 12.90 -32.06 -9.27
C GLU A 74 11.58 -31.56 -9.89
N ASP A 75 10.60 -31.11 -9.11
CA ASP A 75 9.32 -30.60 -9.66
C ASP A 75 9.15 -29.09 -9.42
N ALA A 76 10.18 -28.31 -9.69
CA ALA A 76 9.98 -26.86 -9.87
C ALA A 76 9.11 -26.66 -11.11
N ILE A 77 7.86 -26.19 -10.92
CA ILE A 77 7.04 -25.67 -12.04
C ILE A 77 7.96 -24.74 -12.82
N PRO A 78 8.14 -24.94 -14.14
CA PRO A 78 9.00 -24.07 -14.92
C PRO A 78 8.42 -22.66 -14.82
N THR A 79 9.03 -21.84 -13.99
CA THR A 79 8.77 -20.42 -13.98
C THR A 79 9.15 -19.97 -15.38
N ARG A 80 8.15 -19.62 -16.19
CA ARG A 80 8.40 -19.05 -17.53
C ARG A 80 9.32 -17.86 -17.28
N ALA A 81 10.59 -18.03 -17.61
CA ALA A 81 11.56 -16.98 -17.49
C ALA A 81 11.06 -15.82 -18.36
N VAL A 82 10.52 -14.81 -17.71
CA VAL A 82 10.29 -13.53 -18.36
C VAL A 82 11.71 -13.05 -18.65
N VAL A 83 12.07 -12.99 -19.93
CA VAL A 83 13.35 -12.41 -20.34
C VAL A 83 13.23 -10.92 -20.07
N TYR A 84 13.66 -10.52 -18.88
CA TYR A 84 13.86 -9.11 -18.59
C TYR A 84 15.05 -8.63 -19.45
N SER A 85 14.91 -7.44 -19.98
CA SER A 85 16.09 -6.74 -20.51
C SER A 85 17.14 -6.69 -19.41
N ASP A 86 18.34 -7.21 -19.65
CA ASP A 86 19.47 -7.14 -18.71
C ASP A 86 19.99 -5.69 -18.54
N MET A 87 19.27 -4.69 -19.05
CA MET A 87 19.64 -3.30 -18.88
C MET A 87 19.36 -2.85 -17.45
N PRO A 88 20.38 -2.35 -16.76
CA PRO A 88 20.22 -1.84 -15.41
C PRO A 88 19.33 -0.58 -15.40
N VAL A 89 18.41 -0.50 -14.44
CA VAL A 89 17.58 0.67 -14.19
C VAL A 89 18.13 1.43 -13.00
N ALA A 90 18.41 2.71 -13.18
CA ALA A 90 18.92 3.57 -12.12
C ALA A 90 17.80 4.33 -11.42
N ILE A 91 17.86 4.40 -10.09
CA ILE A 91 17.04 5.33 -9.31
C ILE A 91 17.77 6.67 -9.30
N VAL A 92 17.23 7.65 -10.01
CA VAL A 92 17.84 8.99 -10.17
C VAL A 92 17.20 10.06 -9.30
N GLY A 93 16.00 9.81 -8.76
CA GLY A 93 15.29 10.72 -7.88
C GLY A 93 14.39 10.01 -6.90
N MET A 94 14.24 10.59 -5.72
CA MET A 94 13.31 10.11 -4.69
C MET A 94 12.72 11.29 -3.94
N ALA A 95 11.42 11.28 -3.70
CA ALA A 95 10.73 12.20 -2.82
C ALA A 95 9.62 11.48 -2.06
N GLY A 96 9.17 12.05 -0.95
CA GLY A 96 8.08 11.50 -0.16
C GLY A 96 7.85 12.30 1.11
N ARG A 97 6.64 12.17 1.67
CA ARG A 97 6.23 12.68 2.96
C ARG A 97 5.68 11.54 3.80
N PHE A 98 6.06 11.48 5.04
CA PHE A 98 5.76 10.37 5.91
C PHE A 98 5.33 10.89 7.29
N PRO A 99 4.57 10.12 8.07
CA PRO A 99 4.31 10.48 9.46
C PRO A 99 5.62 10.70 10.23
N GLY A 100 5.76 11.87 10.85
CA GLY A 100 6.97 12.26 11.57
C GLY A 100 8.20 12.57 10.71
N ALA A 101 8.08 12.55 9.37
CA ALA A 101 9.20 12.85 8.48
C ALA A 101 8.74 13.57 7.19
N ALA A 102 9.13 14.83 7.05
CA ALA A 102 8.72 15.68 5.95
C ALA A 102 9.39 15.34 4.60
N ASN A 103 10.43 14.52 4.60
CA ASN A 103 11.18 14.13 3.39
C ASN A 103 11.95 12.82 3.62
N ILE A 104 12.62 12.35 2.57
CA ILE A 104 13.41 11.09 2.59
C ILE A 104 14.55 11.14 3.62
N ALA A 105 15.26 12.26 3.77
CA ALA A 105 16.36 12.39 4.72
C ALA A 105 15.87 12.31 6.17
N ALA A 106 14.76 12.98 6.48
CA ALA A 106 14.12 12.89 7.78
C ALA A 106 13.60 11.48 8.08
N LEU A 107 13.00 10.80 7.08
CA LEU A 107 12.58 9.40 7.21
C LEU A 107 13.78 8.51 7.54
N TRP A 108 14.90 8.68 6.84
CA TRP A 108 16.12 7.91 7.10
C TRP A 108 16.63 8.11 8.53
N THR A 109 16.65 9.35 9.00
CA THR A 109 17.04 9.67 10.37
C THR A 109 16.15 8.98 11.39
N LEU A 110 14.83 9.03 11.19
CA LEU A 110 13.84 8.38 12.04
C LEU A 110 14.04 6.86 12.07
N VAL A 111 14.25 6.23 10.91
CA VAL A 111 14.46 4.78 10.78
C VAL A 111 15.75 4.35 11.47
N VAL A 112 16.87 5.05 11.24
CA VAL A 112 18.16 4.74 11.86
C VAL A 112 18.12 4.96 13.36
N GLY A 113 17.39 5.99 13.83
CA GLY A 113 17.18 6.27 15.26
C GLY A 113 16.27 5.25 15.94
N GLY A 114 15.58 4.39 15.20
CA GLY A 114 14.57 3.45 15.74
C GLY A 114 13.36 4.19 16.33
N GLU A 115 13.08 5.38 15.83
CA GLU A 115 12.00 6.24 16.31
C GLU A 115 10.69 5.94 15.58
N SER A 116 9.56 6.25 16.22
CA SER A 116 8.24 6.09 15.65
C SER A 116 7.72 7.43 15.13
N GLY A 117 7.26 7.46 13.88
CA GLY A 117 6.56 8.60 13.31
C GLY A 117 5.06 8.66 13.64
N LEU A 118 4.57 7.78 14.50
CA LEU A 118 3.16 7.75 14.88
C LEU A 118 2.83 8.81 15.93
N THR A 119 1.70 9.47 15.75
CA THR A 119 1.16 10.46 16.70
C THR A 119 0.25 9.78 17.71
N LEU A 120 0.51 9.99 18.99
CA LEU A 120 -0.37 9.58 20.10
C LEU A 120 -1.32 10.73 20.42
N PHE A 121 -2.62 10.46 20.38
CA PHE A 121 -3.67 11.45 20.64
C PHE A 121 -4.19 11.38 22.07
N SER A 122 -4.47 12.53 22.66
CA SER A 122 -5.20 12.64 23.91
C SER A 122 -6.69 12.32 23.76
N ASP A 123 -7.35 12.01 24.85
CA ASP A 123 -8.80 11.81 24.86
C ASP A 123 -9.58 13.07 24.44
N GLU A 124 -9.04 14.24 24.71
CA GLU A 124 -9.65 15.51 24.37
C GLU A 124 -9.61 15.76 22.84
N GLU A 125 -8.46 15.54 22.22
CA GLU A 125 -8.31 15.61 20.77
C GLU A 125 -9.23 14.63 20.06
N LEU A 126 -9.27 13.38 20.52
CA LEU A 126 -10.12 12.35 19.92
C LEU A 126 -11.60 12.67 20.05
N ARG A 127 -12.04 13.22 21.20
CA ARG A 127 -13.43 13.68 21.37
C ARG A 127 -13.75 14.86 20.46
N ALA A 128 -12.85 15.80 20.28
CA ALA A 128 -13.01 16.93 19.37
C ALA A 128 -13.20 16.45 17.91
N HIS A 129 -12.62 15.30 17.55
CA HIS A 129 -12.78 14.63 16.26
C HIS A 129 -13.91 13.59 16.22
N GLY A 130 -14.84 13.63 17.20
CA GLY A 130 -16.07 12.81 17.17
C GLY A 130 -15.93 11.39 17.72
N VAL A 131 -14.81 11.02 18.33
CA VAL A 131 -14.68 9.71 18.98
C VAL A 131 -15.51 9.68 20.27
N THR A 132 -16.41 8.68 20.37
CA THR A 132 -17.33 8.59 21.50
C THR A 132 -16.59 8.19 22.80
N PRO A 133 -17.11 8.62 23.98
CA PRO A 133 -16.51 8.22 25.26
C PRO A 133 -16.49 6.70 25.48
N ASP A 134 -17.46 5.99 24.91
CA ASP A 134 -17.54 4.53 25.05
C ASP A 134 -16.49 3.82 24.18
N THR A 135 -16.17 4.36 23.01
CA THR A 135 -15.04 3.89 22.19
C THR A 135 -13.71 4.10 22.92
N LEU A 136 -13.52 5.27 23.55
CA LEU A 136 -12.29 5.58 24.28
C LEU A 136 -12.05 4.70 25.50
N LYS A 137 -13.09 4.11 26.09
CA LYS A 137 -13.01 3.20 27.23
C LYS A 137 -12.67 1.75 26.84
N GLN A 138 -12.74 1.41 25.57
CA GLN A 138 -12.43 0.06 25.13
C GLN A 138 -10.94 -0.24 25.33
N ALA A 139 -10.62 -1.35 25.97
CA ALA A 139 -9.24 -1.73 26.28
C ALA A 139 -8.36 -1.99 25.03
N ASN A 140 -8.98 -2.30 23.89
CA ASN A 140 -8.32 -2.54 22.61
C ASN A 140 -8.32 -1.32 21.70
N TYR A 141 -8.83 -0.15 22.13
CA TYR A 141 -8.77 1.07 21.34
C TYR A 141 -7.40 1.73 21.45
N ILE A 142 -6.68 1.75 20.33
CA ILE A 142 -5.33 2.32 20.24
C ILE A 142 -5.43 3.77 19.75
N LYS A 143 -4.99 4.72 20.58
CA LYS A 143 -5.08 6.18 20.34
C LYS A 143 -3.92 6.70 19.51
N THR A 144 -3.48 5.93 18.52
CA THR A 144 -2.29 6.23 17.72
C THR A 144 -2.57 6.13 16.24
N LYS A 145 -2.09 7.10 15.47
CA LYS A 145 -2.25 7.14 14.01
C LYS A 145 -1.05 7.82 13.36
N GLY A 146 -0.71 7.41 12.14
CA GLY A 146 0.21 8.16 11.30
C GLY A 146 -0.49 9.37 10.69
N ILE A 147 0.07 10.56 10.92
CA ILE A 147 -0.38 11.81 10.31
C ILE A 147 0.77 12.35 9.46
N VAL A 148 0.47 12.72 8.24
CA VAL A 148 1.41 13.44 7.37
C VAL A 148 1.16 14.92 7.56
N ASP A 149 2.18 15.64 8.00
CA ASP A 149 2.11 17.08 8.23
C ASP A 149 1.91 17.81 6.90
N ASP A 150 1.28 19.01 6.97
CA ASP A 150 1.04 19.87 5.83
C ASP A 150 0.26 19.23 4.66
N HIS A 151 -0.49 18.15 4.91
CA HIS A 151 -1.31 17.48 3.91
C HIS A 151 -2.47 18.35 3.38
N GLU A 152 -2.79 19.43 4.07
CA GLU A 152 -3.82 20.40 3.70
C GLU A 152 -3.30 21.42 2.67
N TRP A 153 -1.98 21.62 2.59
CA TRP A 153 -1.39 22.62 1.71
C TRP A 153 -1.18 22.07 0.29
N PHE A 154 -1.66 22.82 -0.67
CA PHE A 154 -1.52 22.51 -2.09
C PHE A 154 -1.47 23.77 -2.91
N ASP A 155 -0.44 23.95 -3.72
CA ASP A 155 -0.35 25.07 -4.66
C ASP A 155 -1.16 24.76 -5.91
N ALA A 156 -2.45 25.06 -5.83
CA ALA A 156 -3.40 24.78 -6.90
C ALA A 156 -3.04 25.49 -8.20
N ASP A 157 -2.62 26.76 -8.11
CA ASP A 157 -2.28 27.60 -9.27
C ASP A 157 -1.04 27.03 -9.99
N PHE A 158 -0.02 26.64 -9.25
CA PHE A 158 1.18 26.00 -9.79
C PHE A 158 0.85 24.75 -10.61
N PHE A 159 -0.06 23.91 -10.13
CA PHE A 159 -0.46 22.68 -10.83
C PHE A 159 -1.60 22.89 -11.84
N GLY A 160 -2.05 24.14 -12.06
CA GLY A 160 -3.07 24.48 -13.04
C GLY A 160 -4.51 24.17 -12.61
N TYR A 161 -4.78 24.08 -11.32
CA TYR A 161 -6.11 23.86 -10.76
C TYR A 161 -6.71 25.15 -10.19
N THR A 162 -8.01 25.27 -10.27
CA THR A 162 -8.73 26.30 -9.52
C THR A 162 -8.80 25.92 -8.02
N PRO A 163 -8.94 26.90 -7.11
CA PRO A 163 -9.11 26.60 -5.68
C PRO A 163 -10.25 25.61 -5.40
N ASN A 164 -11.38 25.77 -6.08
CA ASN A 164 -12.53 24.90 -5.93
C ASN A 164 -12.25 23.44 -6.42
N GLU A 165 -11.45 23.26 -7.45
CA GLU A 165 -11.02 21.92 -7.88
C GLU A 165 -10.08 21.29 -6.85
N ALA A 166 -9.15 22.07 -6.33
CA ALA A 166 -8.23 21.62 -5.29
C ALA A 166 -8.96 21.23 -3.99
N GLU A 167 -10.00 21.95 -3.61
CA GLU A 167 -10.85 21.60 -2.46
C GLU A 167 -11.59 20.28 -2.65
N CYS A 168 -12.05 20.00 -3.86
CA CYS A 168 -12.73 18.74 -4.20
C CYS A 168 -11.77 17.55 -4.41
N MET A 169 -10.46 17.80 -4.53
CA MET A 169 -9.45 16.77 -4.78
C MET A 169 -9.06 16.07 -3.49
N ASP A 170 -9.02 14.72 -3.52
CA ASP A 170 -8.54 13.93 -2.39
C ASP A 170 -7.13 14.41 -1.97
N PRO A 171 -6.85 14.63 -0.69
CA PRO A 171 -5.53 15.01 -0.20
C PRO A 171 -4.39 14.10 -0.68
N GLN A 172 -4.64 12.80 -0.87
CA GLN A 172 -3.66 11.86 -1.41
C GLN A 172 -3.21 12.26 -2.83
N ILE A 173 -4.15 12.69 -3.66
CA ILE A 173 -3.86 13.14 -5.04
C ILE A 173 -3.02 14.40 -5.02
N ARG A 174 -3.35 15.35 -4.14
CA ARG A 174 -2.59 16.60 -3.96
C ARG A 174 -1.15 16.31 -3.53
N LEU A 175 -0.96 15.47 -2.52
CA LEU A 175 0.36 15.05 -2.05
C LEU A 175 1.16 14.32 -3.14
N LEU A 176 0.50 13.49 -3.93
CA LEU A 176 1.19 12.77 -5.01
C LEU A 176 1.67 13.72 -6.11
N HIS A 177 0.91 14.76 -6.48
CA HIS A 177 1.38 15.81 -7.38
C HIS A 177 2.67 16.44 -6.87
N GLN A 178 2.69 16.85 -5.60
CA GLN A 178 3.86 17.47 -4.97
C GLN A 178 5.06 16.50 -4.93
N CYS A 179 4.83 15.24 -4.56
CA CYS A 179 5.90 14.24 -4.52
C CYS A 179 6.46 13.94 -5.93
N CYS A 180 5.61 13.88 -6.95
CA CYS A 180 6.07 13.70 -8.33
C CYS A 180 6.94 14.87 -8.79
N TRP A 181 6.51 16.11 -8.53
CA TRP A 181 7.29 17.28 -8.83
C TRP A 181 8.65 17.26 -8.11
N GLN A 182 8.66 17.06 -6.80
CA GLN A 182 9.87 16.98 -6.00
C GLN A 182 10.81 15.85 -6.44
N THR A 183 10.26 14.73 -6.94
CA THR A 183 11.07 13.63 -7.48
C THR A 183 11.77 14.06 -8.77
N LEU A 184 11.10 14.80 -9.65
CA LEU A 184 11.71 15.34 -10.87
C LEU A 184 12.78 16.38 -10.55
N GLU A 185 12.52 17.28 -9.59
CA GLU A 185 13.52 18.25 -9.10
C GLU A 185 14.74 17.53 -8.54
N HIS A 186 14.55 16.52 -7.69
CA HIS A 186 15.64 15.75 -7.10
C HIS A 186 16.45 14.99 -8.17
N ALA A 187 15.80 14.53 -9.24
CA ALA A 187 16.44 13.90 -10.39
C ALA A 187 17.17 14.90 -11.31
N GLY A 188 16.97 16.21 -11.11
CA GLY A 188 17.45 17.24 -12.04
C GLY A 188 16.76 17.17 -13.41
N CYS A 189 15.53 16.66 -13.46
CA CYS A 189 14.78 16.44 -14.68
C CYS A 189 13.66 17.49 -14.82
N ASP A 190 13.80 18.37 -15.81
CA ASP A 190 12.75 19.29 -16.19
C ASP A 190 11.90 18.68 -17.30
N PRO A 191 10.61 18.38 -17.05
CA PRO A 191 9.76 17.77 -18.05
C PRO A 191 9.55 18.62 -19.32
N ALA A 192 9.71 19.93 -19.21
CA ALA A 192 9.55 20.85 -20.35
C ALA A 192 10.72 20.76 -21.34
N THR A 193 11.89 20.38 -20.88
CA THR A 193 13.13 20.33 -21.69
C THR A 193 13.65 18.93 -21.91
N PHE A 194 13.16 17.94 -21.18
CA PHE A 194 13.59 16.56 -21.31
C PHE A 194 13.17 15.97 -22.67
N THR A 195 14.12 15.42 -23.41
CA THR A 195 13.91 14.92 -24.77
C THR A 195 13.34 13.51 -24.86
N GLY A 196 13.31 12.79 -23.74
CA GLY A 196 12.71 11.44 -23.63
C GLY A 196 11.27 11.47 -23.15
N ALA A 197 10.63 10.31 -23.16
CA ALA A 197 9.32 10.15 -22.56
C ALA A 197 9.45 9.93 -21.04
N ILE A 198 8.62 10.63 -20.24
CA ILE A 198 8.51 10.42 -18.80
C ILE A 198 7.14 9.80 -18.54
N GLY A 199 7.12 8.56 -18.04
CA GLY A 199 5.90 7.86 -17.65
C GLY A 199 5.62 7.96 -16.16
N ILE A 200 4.37 7.70 -15.78
CA ILE A 200 3.94 7.60 -14.38
C ILE A 200 3.17 6.30 -14.14
N TYR A 201 3.58 5.56 -13.12
CA TYR A 201 2.94 4.35 -12.64
C TYR A 201 2.66 4.51 -11.16
N ALA A 202 1.40 4.62 -10.79
CA ALA A 202 1.02 4.88 -9.41
C ALA A 202 -0.31 4.23 -9.04
N GLY A 203 -0.54 4.07 -7.75
CA GLY A 203 -1.81 3.60 -7.21
C GLY A 203 -2.10 4.25 -5.87
N LEU A 204 -3.38 4.44 -5.61
CA LEU A 204 -3.90 4.99 -4.38
C LEU A 204 -5.08 4.16 -3.88
N LEU A 205 -5.35 4.26 -2.60
CA LEU A 205 -6.54 3.66 -2.01
C LEU A 205 -7.67 4.71 -1.95
N THR A 206 -8.87 4.33 -2.38
CA THR A 206 -10.06 5.20 -2.22
C THR A 206 -10.25 5.56 -0.75
N SER A 207 -10.41 6.84 -0.45
CA SER A 207 -10.77 7.34 0.88
C SER A 207 -12.29 7.51 1.00
N PRO A 208 -13.03 6.57 1.62
CA PRO A 208 -14.48 6.71 1.81
C PRO A 208 -14.83 7.93 2.66
N HIS A 209 -13.96 8.30 3.60
CA HIS A 209 -14.17 9.47 4.45
C HIS A 209 -14.13 10.76 3.65
N TRP A 210 -13.15 10.90 2.73
CA TRP A 210 -13.06 12.05 1.86
C TRP A 210 -14.26 12.14 0.92
N LEU A 211 -14.62 11.05 0.28
CA LEU A 211 -15.77 11.01 -0.61
C LEU A 211 -17.06 11.39 0.13
N ASN A 212 -17.28 10.87 1.34
CA ASN A 212 -18.42 11.23 2.16
C ASN A 212 -18.40 12.71 2.56
N ALA A 213 -17.24 13.27 2.92
CA ALA A 213 -17.12 14.69 3.27
C ALA A 213 -17.52 15.57 2.08
N VAL A 214 -16.98 15.29 0.90
CA VAL A 214 -17.34 16.03 -0.33
C VAL A 214 -18.82 15.88 -0.66
N MET A 215 -19.41 14.70 -0.48
CA MET A 215 -20.83 14.45 -0.76
C MET A 215 -21.78 15.12 0.25
N GLN A 216 -21.37 15.26 1.51
CA GLN A 216 -22.20 15.90 2.54
C GLN A 216 -22.19 17.43 2.46
N ASP A 217 -21.09 18.00 1.99
CA ASP A 217 -20.91 19.45 1.93
C ASP A 217 -21.51 20.08 0.67
N THR A 218 -21.97 19.26 -0.29
CA THR A 218 -22.44 19.75 -1.58
C THR A 218 -23.90 19.45 -1.85
N THR A 219 -24.69 20.50 -1.83
CA THR A 219 -25.99 20.54 -2.53
C THR A 219 -25.82 20.81 -4.04
N ASP A 220 -24.59 21.01 -4.51
CA ASP A 220 -24.25 21.36 -5.89
C ASP A 220 -23.79 20.13 -6.69
N SER A 221 -24.54 19.80 -7.74
CA SER A 221 -24.20 18.75 -8.69
C SER A 221 -22.82 18.94 -9.36
N THR A 222 -22.33 20.18 -9.45
CA THR A 222 -21.03 20.54 -10.02
C THR A 222 -19.89 20.03 -9.16
N ALA A 223 -20.00 20.06 -7.84
CA ALA A 223 -18.95 19.56 -6.95
C ALA A 223 -18.88 18.02 -6.96
N LEU A 224 -20.03 17.33 -7.06
CA LEU A 224 -20.06 15.89 -7.27
C LEU A 224 -19.39 15.48 -8.60
N TYR A 225 -19.66 16.25 -9.65
CA TYR A 225 -19.03 16.03 -10.96
C TYR A 225 -17.51 16.22 -10.87
N LYS A 226 -17.03 17.30 -10.24
CA LYS A 226 -15.59 17.56 -10.03
C LYS A 226 -14.95 16.45 -9.20
N ALA A 227 -15.55 16.05 -8.10
CA ALA A 227 -15.04 14.95 -7.28
C ALA A 227 -14.98 13.61 -8.04
N SER A 228 -15.89 13.39 -9.01
CA SER A 228 -15.88 12.20 -9.85
C SER A 228 -14.75 12.19 -10.89
N ILE A 229 -14.36 13.36 -11.38
CA ILE A 229 -13.25 13.51 -12.35
C ILE A 229 -11.91 13.50 -11.63
N LEU A 230 -11.82 14.19 -10.49
CA LEU A 230 -10.60 14.32 -9.69
C LEU A 230 -10.44 13.13 -8.73
N ASN A 231 -10.79 11.94 -9.17
CA ASN A 231 -10.73 10.74 -8.37
C ASN A 231 -9.44 9.94 -8.59
N ILE A 232 -9.22 8.95 -7.75
CA ILE A 232 -8.02 8.11 -7.75
C ILE A 232 -7.81 7.34 -9.06
N HIS A 233 -8.87 7.03 -9.83
CA HIS A 233 -8.75 6.28 -11.09
C HIS A 233 -8.11 7.12 -12.20
N SER A 234 -8.16 8.43 -12.08
CA SER A 234 -7.59 9.38 -13.04
C SER A 234 -6.25 9.96 -12.59
N VAL A 235 -5.74 9.57 -11.42
CA VAL A 235 -4.61 10.24 -10.76
C VAL A 235 -3.37 10.35 -11.64
N THR A 236 -2.98 9.29 -12.32
CA THR A 236 -1.80 9.29 -13.19
C THR A 236 -1.97 10.20 -14.40
N ALA A 237 -3.18 10.22 -14.97
CA ALA A 237 -3.50 11.12 -16.07
C ALA A 237 -3.53 12.60 -15.62
N LEU A 238 -4.08 12.88 -14.44
CA LEU A 238 -4.09 14.23 -13.86
C LEU A 238 -2.66 14.75 -13.64
N ILE A 239 -1.80 13.92 -13.03
CA ILE A 239 -0.40 14.29 -12.77
C ILE A 239 0.38 14.42 -14.08
N ALA A 240 0.21 13.49 -15.02
CA ALA A 240 0.85 13.55 -16.32
C ALA A 240 0.47 14.83 -17.07
N HIS A 241 -0.80 15.24 -17.02
CA HIS A 241 -1.25 16.48 -17.62
C HIS A 241 -0.66 17.71 -16.91
N ALA A 242 -0.74 17.78 -15.58
CA ALA A 242 -0.24 18.91 -14.80
C ALA A 242 1.28 19.13 -14.94
N LEU A 243 2.04 18.04 -15.08
CA LEU A 243 3.52 18.06 -15.19
C LEU A 243 4.03 17.89 -16.62
N ASN A 244 3.14 17.89 -17.63
CA ASN A 244 3.48 17.68 -19.05
C ASN A 244 4.31 16.41 -19.30
N LEU A 245 3.95 15.30 -18.66
CA LEU A 245 4.61 14.00 -18.87
C LEU A 245 4.07 13.34 -20.14
N THR A 246 4.95 12.89 -21.00
CA THR A 246 4.61 12.41 -22.34
C THR A 246 4.66 10.88 -22.49
N GLY A 247 5.09 10.16 -21.45
CA GLY A 247 5.14 8.72 -21.40
C GLY A 247 3.83 8.07 -20.92
N PRO A 248 3.83 6.75 -20.69
CA PRO A 248 2.67 6.04 -20.19
C PRO A 248 2.16 6.58 -18.85
N ALA A 249 0.85 6.70 -18.68
CA ALA A 249 0.19 7.09 -17.44
C ALA A 249 -0.72 5.94 -16.98
N VAL A 250 -0.24 5.12 -16.03
CA VAL A 250 -0.89 3.86 -15.65
C VAL A 250 -1.26 3.89 -14.17
N THR A 251 -2.56 3.85 -13.90
CA THR A 251 -3.08 3.66 -12.54
C THR A 251 -3.20 2.17 -12.24
N LEU A 252 -2.67 1.75 -11.08
CA LEU A 252 -2.59 0.35 -10.66
C LEU A 252 -3.27 0.19 -9.30
N ASP A 253 -3.93 -0.93 -9.10
CA ASP A 253 -4.41 -1.36 -7.79
C ASP A 253 -4.20 -2.87 -7.62
N THR A 254 -3.29 -3.23 -6.76
CA THR A 254 -3.02 -4.60 -6.34
C THR A 254 -2.91 -4.68 -4.80
N ALA A 255 -3.68 -3.84 -4.13
CA ALA A 255 -3.71 -3.70 -2.67
C ALA A 255 -2.30 -3.46 -2.07
N CYS A 256 -1.88 -4.27 -1.10
CA CYS A 256 -0.59 -4.09 -0.40
C CYS A 256 0.64 -4.17 -1.33
N SER A 257 0.53 -4.78 -2.49
CA SER A 257 1.62 -4.94 -3.46
C SER A 257 1.68 -3.84 -4.51
N THR A 258 0.76 -2.88 -4.51
CA THR A 258 0.63 -1.85 -5.56
C THR A 258 1.94 -1.14 -5.87
N SER A 259 2.68 -0.68 -4.85
CA SER A 259 3.95 0.04 -5.07
C SER A 259 5.01 -0.83 -5.75
N ALA A 260 5.13 -2.10 -5.34
CA ALA A 260 6.09 -3.02 -5.95
C ALA A 260 5.72 -3.34 -7.41
N VAL A 261 4.43 -3.53 -7.69
CA VAL A 261 3.92 -3.76 -9.06
C VAL A 261 4.10 -2.51 -9.91
N ALA A 262 3.88 -1.31 -9.38
CA ALA A 262 4.11 -0.05 -10.08
C ALA A 262 5.59 0.11 -10.51
N ILE A 263 6.52 -0.14 -9.58
CA ILE A 263 7.96 -0.11 -9.88
C ILE A 263 8.31 -1.15 -10.96
N HIS A 264 7.81 -2.38 -10.81
CA HIS A 264 8.05 -3.44 -11.78
C HIS A 264 7.54 -3.06 -13.18
N GLN A 265 6.30 -2.58 -13.28
CA GLN A 265 5.73 -2.14 -14.55
C GLN A 265 6.51 -0.98 -15.17
N ALA A 266 6.95 -0.02 -14.38
CA ALA A 266 7.77 1.08 -14.85
C ALA A 266 9.14 0.62 -15.37
N CYS A 267 9.73 -0.44 -14.77
CA CYS A 267 11.02 -0.99 -15.21
C CYS A 267 10.97 -1.78 -16.51
N ILE A 268 9.79 -2.31 -16.88
CA ILE A 268 9.64 -3.14 -18.08
C ILE A 268 8.96 -2.40 -19.25
N ALA A 269 8.53 -1.15 -19.04
CA ALA A 269 7.92 -0.30 -20.05
C ALA A 269 8.99 0.42 -20.89
#